data_ba5cbd349ff200b12d5162888145d021
#
_entry.id   ba5cbd349ff200b12d5162888145d021
#
_cell.length_a   1.000
_cell.length_b   1.000
_cell.length_c   1.000
_cell.angle_alpha   90.00
_cell.angle_beta   90.00
_cell.angle_gamma   90.00
#
_symmetry.space_group_name_H-M   'P 1'
#
loop_
_entity.id
_entity.type
_entity.pdbx_description
1 polymer ?
#
loop_
_entity_poly.entity_id
_entity_poly.type
_entity_poly.pdbx_seq_one_letter_code
_entity_poly.pdbx_strand_id
1 'polypeptide(L)'
;MDYEKLKKRDSSLDILRIIAVFTVLSVHFFLHNGFYSQTIEGTPMYVAVVMRTLFSVCVPLFMLLTGYLMSKKELSKKYYSGITKTLIVFVISTLACMIYKNIAQGDVFDLKSFILGTLDFTGSNYSWYIEMYIGLFLLTPFLNLAYGKLKSKKQKQVLLVTAVFLTIIPSLFNIFNFGSLDWWTNPTSSDEFQKLVPSWWQGFYPVAYYFVGCYIREYGLKMKTRTMLVLFVFSLFVFSTFNYFRSYGTTFKSGTYIYWYGFEPFVLSVLLFLLIKRIKTDNFPKAARIALWKVSDLALGIYLISFIFDSIVYPVLCEKVILMPDRLPYYFVTVPIVFVLSAAASFIMNLVAKLLIDGFKSLANIINDLRSKPDKGK
;
A
#
# COMPACT_ATOMS: atom_id res chain seq x y z
N MET A 1 -21.86 -13.71 -1.26
CA MET A 1 -21.25 -14.35 -0.07
C MET A 1 -22.36 -14.65 0.91
N ASP A 2 -22.37 -15.86 1.43
CA ASP A 2 -23.35 -16.31 2.43
C ASP A 2 -23.22 -15.47 3.71
N TYR A 3 -24.35 -15.13 4.34
CA TYR A 3 -24.43 -14.29 5.54
C TYR A 3 -23.63 -14.88 6.70
N GLU A 4 -23.65 -16.20 6.87
CA GLU A 4 -22.89 -16.89 7.91
C GLU A 4 -21.39 -16.73 7.74
N LYS A 5 -20.89 -16.69 6.51
CA LYS A 5 -19.48 -16.38 6.21
C LYS A 5 -19.13 -14.92 6.52
N LEU A 6 -20.09 -14.00 6.27
CA LEU A 6 -19.91 -12.59 6.59
C LEU A 6 -19.85 -12.35 8.10
N LYS A 7 -20.66 -13.07 8.89
CA LYS A 7 -20.70 -12.98 10.36
C LYS A 7 -19.36 -13.39 10.99
N LYS A 8 -18.67 -14.37 10.40
CA LYS A 8 -17.35 -14.85 10.86
C LYS A 8 -16.19 -13.99 10.38
N ARG A 9 -16.44 -13.00 9.50
CA ARG A 9 -15.41 -12.15 8.94
C ARG A 9 -15.05 -11.00 9.89
N ASP A 10 -13.77 -10.78 10.10
CA ASP A 10 -13.25 -9.66 10.89
C ASP A 10 -13.28 -8.37 10.06
N SER A 11 -14.31 -7.54 10.27
CA SER A 11 -14.48 -6.29 9.54
C SER A 11 -13.43 -5.23 9.87
N SER A 12 -12.65 -5.37 10.96
CA SER A 12 -11.51 -4.48 11.23
C SER A 12 -10.43 -4.59 10.15
N LEU A 13 -10.27 -5.78 9.54
CA LEU A 13 -9.35 -5.99 8.42
C LEU A 13 -9.86 -5.36 7.11
N ASP A 14 -11.18 -5.28 6.93
CA ASP A 14 -11.78 -4.55 5.83
C ASP A 14 -11.58 -3.05 5.98
N ILE A 15 -11.77 -2.51 7.19
CA ILE A 15 -11.45 -1.11 7.53
C ILE A 15 -9.98 -0.80 7.26
N LEU A 16 -9.06 -1.67 7.70
CA LEU A 16 -7.61 -1.51 7.43
C LEU A 16 -7.32 -1.39 5.93
N ARG A 17 -7.94 -2.26 5.12
CA ARG A 17 -7.73 -2.26 3.67
C ARG A 17 -8.28 -1.00 3.01
N ILE A 18 -9.45 -0.53 3.45
CA ILE A 18 -10.06 0.71 2.95
C ILE A 18 -9.20 1.92 3.33
N ILE A 19 -8.72 2.00 4.58
CA ILE A 19 -7.83 3.08 5.02
C ILE A 19 -6.52 3.03 4.22
N ALA A 20 -5.95 1.86 4.01
CA ALA A 20 -4.72 1.71 3.24
C ALA A 20 -4.87 2.24 1.81
N VAL A 21 -5.94 1.86 1.08
CA VAL A 21 -6.14 2.39 -0.28
C VAL A 21 -6.53 3.87 -0.27
N PHE A 22 -7.33 4.33 0.68
CA PHE A 22 -7.68 5.75 0.80
C PHE A 22 -6.43 6.62 1.05
N THR A 23 -5.52 6.16 1.92
CA THR A 23 -4.26 6.87 2.17
C THR A 23 -3.29 6.81 0.99
N VAL A 24 -3.37 5.80 0.10
CA VAL A 24 -2.66 5.83 -1.21
C VAL A 24 -3.15 6.99 -2.06
N LEU A 25 -4.47 7.12 -2.26
CA LEU A 25 -5.04 8.23 -3.02
C LEU A 25 -4.73 9.58 -2.38
N SER A 26 -4.64 9.61 -1.06
CA SER A 26 -4.21 10.81 -0.32
C SER A 26 -2.75 11.19 -0.60
N VAL A 27 -1.85 10.22 -0.75
CA VAL A 27 -0.47 10.48 -1.22
C VAL A 27 -0.47 10.99 -2.66
N HIS A 28 -1.34 10.46 -3.52
CA HIS A 28 -1.47 10.91 -4.91
C HIS A 28 -1.96 12.36 -4.99
N PHE A 29 -2.81 12.81 -4.07
CA PHE A 29 -3.16 14.24 -3.97
C PHE A 29 -1.90 15.11 -3.88
N PHE A 30 -0.96 14.80 -2.99
CA PHE A 30 0.28 15.55 -2.86
C PHE A 30 1.19 15.42 -4.09
N LEU A 31 1.20 14.25 -4.73
CA LEU A 31 1.98 13.98 -5.93
C LEU A 31 1.53 14.86 -7.11
N HIS A 32 0.22 15.02 -7.29
CA HIS A 32 -0.35 15.69 -8.47
C HIS A 32 -0.69 17.17 -8.25
N ASN A 33 -0.60 17.69 -7.03
CA ASN A 33 -0.97 19.07 -6.71
C ASN A 33 0.22 20.01 -6.42
N GLY A 34 1.44 19.62 -6.82
CA GLY A 34 2.61 20.49 -6.75
C GLY A 34 3.26 20.60 -5.36
N PHE A 35 2.91 19.72 -4.40
CA PHE A 35 3.48 19.74 -3.05
C PHE A 35 5.01 19.62 -3.06
N TYR A 36 5.57 18.76 -3.89
CA TYR A 36 7.02 18.51 -3.95
C TYR A 36 7.82 19.59 -4.69
N SER A 37 7.16 20.53 -5.34
CA SER A 37 7.77 21.70 -5.96
C SER A 37 7.48 23.01 -5.21
N GLN A 38 6.65 22.96 -4.15
CA GLN A 38 6.33 24.12 -3.31
C GLN A 38 7.34 24.29 -2.18
N THR A 39 7.72 25.54 -1.90
CA THR A 39 8.52 25.88 -0.72
C THR A 39 7.75 25.57 0.57
N ILE A 40 8.41 24.89 1.50
CA ILE A 40 7.83 24.49 2.79
C ILE A 40 8.00 25.62 3.79
N GLU A 41 6.98 26.48 3.89
CA GLU A 41 6.92 27.60 4.82
C GLU A 41 5.48 27.85 5.30
N GLY A 42 5.35 28.37 6.50
CA GLY A 42 4.07 28.78 7.07
C GLY A 42 3.15 27.64 7.49
N THR A 43 2.05 28.01 8.16
CA THR A 43 1.09 27.05 8.74
C THR A 43 0.42 26.13 7.71
N PRO A 44 -0.03 26.59 6.53
CA PRO A 44 -0.66 25.68 5.56
C PRO A 44 0.31 24.56 5.11
N MET A 45 1.58 24.88 4.88
CA MET A 45 2.56 23.89 4.49
C MET A 45 2.95 22.96 5.65
N TYR A 46 2.93 23.46 6.91
CA TYR A 46 3.06 22.55 8.06
C TYR A 46 1.92 21.52 8.11
N VAL A 47 0.67 21.96 7.92
CA VAL A 47 -0.49 21.04 7.84
C VAL A 47 -0.33 20.07 6.69
N ALA A 48 0.12 20.52 5.52
CA ALA A 48 0.41 19.65 4.37
C ALA A 48 1.44 18.56 4.71
N VAL A 49 2.53 18.92 5.40
CA VAL A 49 3.56 17.99 5.86
C VAL A 49 3.01 16.99 6.86
N VAL A 50 2.15 17.43 7.83
CA VAL A 50 1.48 16.53 8.77
C VAL A 50 0.62 15.50 8.03
N MET A 51 -0.20 15.96 7.08
CA MET A 51 -1.05 15.08 6.27
C MET A 51 -0.19 14.11 5.43
N ARG A 52 0.85 14.61 4.75
CA ARG A 52 1.75 13.78 3.94
C ARG A 52 2.47 12.72 4.79
N THR A 53 2.92 13.08 5.99
CA THR A 53 3.56 12.15 6.93
C THR A 53 2.56 11.10 7.42
N LEU A 54 1.33 11.49 7.77
CA LEU A 54 0.28 10.57 8.14
C LEU A 54 -0.01 9.54 7.03
N PHE A 55 -0.11 9.99 5.78
CA PHE A 55 -0.47 9.11 4.66
C PHE A 55 0.66 8.19 4.20
N SER A 56 1.88 8.36 4.73
CA SER A 56 2.98 7.43 4.49
C SER A 56 2.70 5.99 4.96
N VAL A 57 1.69 5.78 5.79
CA VAL A 57 1.25 4.46 6.28
C VAL A 57 0.63 3.56 5.20
N CYS A 58 0.25 4.11 4.04
CA CYS A 58 -0.56 3.45 3.01
C CYS A 58 0.00 2.08 2.58
N VAL A 59 1.20 2.03 2.03
CA VAL A 59 1.86 0.80 1.55
C VAL A 59 2.23 -0.14 2.70
N PRO A 60 2.82 0.33 3.81
CA PRO A 60 3.09 -0.48 4.98
C PRO A 60 1.86 -1.22 5.54
N LEU A 61 0.69 -0.58 5.55
CA LEU A 61 -0.54 -1.23 6.01
C LEU A 61 -0.92 -2.44 5.15
N PHE A 62 -0.75 -2.38 3.83
CA PHE A 62 -0.99 -3.54 2.95
C PHE A 62 -0.02 -4.68 3.22
N MET A 63 1.26 -4.39 3.48
CA MET A 63 2.26 -5.42 3.78
C MET A 63 2.00 -6.07 5.15
N LEU A 64 1.69 -5.28 6.18
CA LEU A 64 1.27 -5.79 7.50
C LEU A 64 0.03 -6.67 7.37
N LEU A 65 -0.96 -6.23 6.58
CA LEU A 65 -2.18 -6.97 6.32
C LEU A 65 -1.89 -8.31 5.61
N THR A 66 -0.97 -8.31 4.66
CA THR A 66 -0.54 -9.52 3.95
C THR A 66 0.06 -10.52 4.94
N GLY A 67 1.01 -10.10 5.79
CA GLY A 67 1.59 -10.95 6.84
C GLY A 67 0.52 -11.47 7.81
N TYR A 68 -0.38 -10.60 8.24
CA TYR A 68 -1.47 -10.98 9.15
C TYR A 68 -2.41 -12.03 8.53
N LEU A 69 -2.82 -11.84 7.27
CA LEU A 69 -3.79 -12.73 6.61
C LEU A 69 -3.16 -14.03 6.09
N MET A 70 -1.90 -13.99 5.67
CA MET A 70 -1.27 -15.09 4.95
C MET A 70 -0.31 -15.93 5.80
N SER A 71 -0.11 -15.60 7.09
CA SER A 71 0.82 -16.28 8.02
C SER A 71 0.61 -17.79 8.22
N LYS A 72 -0.51 -18.35 7.77
CA LYS A 72 -0.82 -19.79 7.85
C LYS A 72 -0.98 -20.44 6.46
N LYS A 73 -0.56 -19.75 5.40
CA LYS A 73 -0.61 -20.32 4.05
C LYS A 73 0.57 -21.23 3.82
N GLU A 74 0.26 -22.39 3.23
CA GLU A 74 1.24 -23.45 2.95
C GLU A 74 1.54 -23.54 1.46
N LEU A 75 2.67 -24.13 1.14
CA LEU A 75 3.10 -24.42 -0.23
C LEU A 75 2.11 -25.40 -0.89
N SER A 76 1.34 -24.93 -1.88
CA SER A 76 0.38 -25.76 -2.59
C SER A 76 -0.02 -25.13 -3.93
N LYS A 77 -0.45 -25.96 -4.89
CA LYS A 77 -1.02 -25.47 -6.17
C LYS A 77 -2.19 -24.51 -5.94
N LYS A 78 -3.04 -24.80 -4.94
CA LYS A 78 -4.18 -23.96 -4.53
C LYS A 78 -3.73 -22.59 -4.03
N TYR A 79 -2.58 -22.51 -3.33
CA TYR A 79 -2.01 -21.25 -2.89
C TYR A 79 -1.64 -20.40 -4.09
N TYR A 80 -0.82 -20.93 -5.01
CA TYR A 80 -0.35 -20.15 -6.17
C TYR A 80 -1.47 -19.76 -7.13
N SER A 81 -2.51 -20.58 -7.28
CA SER A 81 -3.70 -20.17 -8.05
C SER A 81 -4.44 -18.99 -7.43
N GLY A 82 -4.20 -18.68 -6.17
CA GLY A 82 -4.83 -17.55 -5.47
C GLY A 82 -4.43 -16.17 -6.00
N ILE A 83 -3.32 -16.04 -6.74
CA ILE A 83 -2.88 -14.77 -7.33
C ILE A 83 -3.63 -14.44 -8.64
N THR A 84 -4.31 -15.41 -9.26
CA THR A 84 -4.92 -15.25 -10.58
C THR A 84 -5.84 -14.03 -10.68
N LYS A 85 -6.72 -13.81 -9.67
CA LYS A 85 -7.60 -12.62 -9.65
C LYS A 85 -6.78 -11.32 -9.65
N THR A 86 -5.71 -11.27 -8.87
CA THR A 86 -4.82 -10.10 -8.79
C THR A 86 -4.19 -9.79 -10.14
N LEU A 87 -3.64 -10.80 -10.82
CA LEU A 87 -3.01 -10.66 -12.13
C LEU A 87 -4.03 -10.23 -13.20
N ILE A 88 -5.23 -10.80 -13.22
CA ILE A 88 -6.27 -10.42 -14.19
C ILE A 88 -6.71 -8.98 -13.95
N VAL A 89 -6.94 -8.56 -12.71
CA VAL A 89 -7.30 -7.16 -12.39
C VAL A 89 -6.16 -6.23 -12.78
N PHE A 90 -4.90 -6.61 -12.56
CA PHE A 90 -3.74 -5.84 -13.00
C PHE A 90 -3.70 -5.67 -14.53
N VAL A 91 -3.86 -6.75 -15.30
CA VAL A 91 -3.86 -6.69 -16.77
C VAL A 91 -5.00 -5.80 -17.28
N ILE A 92 -6.21 -5.93 -16.74
CA ILE A 92 -7.36 -5.10 -17.12
C ILE A 92 -7.09 -3.62 -16.80
N SER A 93 -6.53 -3.32 -15.62
CA SER A 93 -6.23 -1.92 -15.25
C SER A 93 -5.11 -1.33 -16.11
N THR A 94 -4.07 -2.12 -16.43
CA THR A 94 -3.01 -1.71 -17.34
C THR A 94 -3.56 -1.36 -18.72
N LEU A 95 -4.41 -2.24 -19.28
CA LEU A 95 -5.08 -1.99 -20.54
C LEU A 95 -5.90 -0.67 -20.49
N ALA A 96 -6.71 -0.49 -19.46
CA ALA A 96 -7.53 0.72 -19.31
C ALA A 96 -6.66 1.99 -19.19
N CYS A 97 -5.57 1.96 -18.41
CA CYS A 97 -4.66 3.08 -18.27
C CYS A 97 -3.92 3.41 -19.59
N MET A 98 -3.48 2.40 -20.32
CA MET A 98 -2.81 2.62 -21.61
C MET A 98 -3.76 3.16 -22.68
N ILE A 99 -5.01 2.69 -22.74
CA ILE A 99 -6.04 3.26 -23.63
C ILE A 99 -6.30 4.73 -23.26
N TYR A 100 -6.42 5.04 -21.96
CA TYR A 100 -6.57 6.41 -21.50
C TYR A 100 -5.38 7.29 -21.90
N LYS A 101 -4.14 6.84 -21.69
CA LYS A 101 -2.93 7.57 -22.11
C LYS A 101 -2.90 7.82 -23.62
N ASN A 102 -3.28 6.83 -24.42
CA ASN A 102 -3.35 7.01 -25.88
C ASN A 102 -4.37 8.08 -26.27
N ILE A 103 -5.59 8.03 -25.71
CA ILE A 103 -6.67 8.97 -26.08
C ILE A 103 -6.40 10.38 -25.52
N ALA A 104 -5.95 10.49 -24.26
CA ALA A 104 -5.85 11.76 -23.55
C ALA A 104 -4.46 12.41 -23.62
N GLN A 105 -3.39 11.61 -23.81
CA GLN A 105 -2.00 12.07 -23.78
C GLN A 105 -1.27 11.86 -25.11
N GLY A 106 -1.87 11.13 -26.06
CA GLY A 106 -1.28 10.84 -27.38
C GLY A 106 -0.20 9.76 -27.36
N ASP A 107 -0.10 8.96 -26.29
CA ASP A 107 0.86 7.87 -26.19
C ASP A 107 0.57 6.78 -27.21
N VAL A 108 1.63 6.11 -27.70
CA VAL A 108 1.48 4.99 -28.62
C VAL A 108 0.83 3.80 -27.93
N PHE A 109 -0.26 3.28 -28.50
CA PHE A 109 -0.91 2.08 -28.02
C PHE A 109 -1.01 1.05 -29.14
N ASP A 110 -0.21 0.00 -29.05
CA ASP A 110 -0.24 -1.18 -29.89
C ASP A 110 -0.07 -2.45 -29.05
N LEU A 111 -0.14 -3.63 -29.69
CA LEU A 111 0.00 -4.91 -28.98
C LEU A 111 1.37 -5.06 -28.34
N LYS A 112 2.43 -4.56 -28.97
CA LYS A 112 3.80 -4.64 -28.44
C LYS A 112 3.94 -3.77 -27.18
N SER A 113 3.50 -2.51 -27.24
CA SER A 113 3.56 -1.60 -26.10
C SER A 113 2.72 -2.11 -24.92
N PHE A 114 1.55 -2.72 -25.20
CA PHE A 114 0.71 -3.34 -24.17
C PHE A 114 1.39 -4.53 -23.50
N ILE A 115 1.98 -5.45 -24.27
CA ILE A 115 2.69 -6.60 -23.72
C ILE A 115 3.89 -6.14 -22.88
N LEU A 116 4.71 -5.25 -23.41
CA LEU A 116 5.90 -4.75 -22.71
C LEU A 116 5.49 -3.97 -21.45
N GLY A 117 4.57 -3.00 -21.55
CA GLY A 117 4.10 -2.21 -20.42
C GLY A 117 3.39 -3.02 -19.33
N THR A 118 2.86 -4.22 -19.68
CA THR A 118 2.34 -5.17 -18.70
C THR A 118 3.45 -5.95 -18.02
N LEU A 119 4.45 -6.42 -18.77
CA LEU A 119 5.53 -7.26 -18.25
C LEU A 119 6.55 -6.48 -17.41
N ASP A 120 6.81 -5.22 -17.76
CA ASP A 120 7.73 -4.32 -17.05
C ASP A 120 7.04 -3.41 -16.03
N PHE A 121 5.72 -3.58 -15.83
CA PHE A 121 4.89 -2.83 -14.88
C PHE A 121 4.84 -1.31 -15.14
N THR A 122 5.14 -0.84 -16.36
CA THR A 122 5.13 0.59 -16.72
C THR A 122 3.80 1.06 -17.34
N GLY A 123 2.98 0.16 -17.85
CA GLY A 123 1.73 0.47 -18.53
C GLY A 123 0.72 1.23 -17.66
N SER A 124 0.70 0.95 -16.35
CA SER A 124 0.02 1.77 -15.34
C SER A 124 1.07 2.43 -14.43
N ASN A 125 0.97 3.74 -14.22
CA ASN A 125 1.97 4.51 -13.44
C ASN A 125 2.10 4.06 -11.98
N TYR A 126 1.14 3.30 -11.47
CA TYR A 126 1.10 2.86 -10.08
C TYR A 126 1.38 1.38 -9.89
N SER A 127 1.84 0.66 -10.92
CA SER A 127 2.00 -0.81 -10.90
C SER A 127 3.14 -1.33 -10.03
N TRP A 128 4.10 -0.50 -9.62
CA TRP A 128 5.29 -0.91 -8.85
C TRP A 128 4.95 -1.73 -7.59
N TYR A 129 3.81 -1.45 -6.93
CA TYR A 129 3.38 -2.23 -5.77
C TYR A 129 3.00 -3.67 -6.14
N ILE A 130 2.44 -3.89 -7.33
CA ILE A 130 2.09 -5.25 -7.81
C ILE A 130 3.36 -6.06 -8.08
N GLU A 131 4.38 -5.45 -8.66
CA GLU A 131 5.69 -6.07 -8.85
C GLU A 131 6.26 -6.55 -7.49
N MET A 132 6.33 -5.67 -6.52
CA MET A 132 6.75 -6.01 -5.14
C MET A 132 5.86 -7.09 -4.52
N TYR A 133 4.53 -6.98 -4.68
CA TYR A 133 3.58 -7.92 -4.09
C TYR A 133 3.70 -9.33 -4.69
N ILE A 134 3.95 -9.47 -6.00
CA ILE A 134 4.20 -10.77 -6.63
C ILE A 134 5.39 -11.45 -5.96
N GLY A 135 6.51 -10.75 -5.79
CA GLY A 135 7.69 -11.28 -5.10
C GLY A 135 7.37 -11.74 -3.67
N LEU A 136 6.70 -10.90 -2.89
CA LEU A 136 6.28 -11.24 -1.52
C LEU A 136 5.31 -12.43 -1.50
N PHE A 137 4.35 -12.48 -2.45
CA PHE A 137 3.42 -13.60 -2.58
C PHE A 137 4.15 -14.92 -2.87
N LEU A 138 5.07 -14.93 -3.81
CA LEU A 138 5.86 -16.13 -4.13
C LEU A 138 6.70 -16.62 -2.95
N LEU A 139 7.24 -15.70 -2.17
CA LEU A 139 8.06 -16.01 -0.98
C LEU A 139 7.22 -16.45 0.24
N THR A 140 5.96 -16.06 0.33
CA THR A 140 5.10 -16.26 1.52
C THR A 140 5.11 -17.68 2.09
N PRO A 141 4.97 -18.79 1.32
CA PRO A 141 4.97 -20.13 1.90
C PRO A 141 6.32 -20.48 2.55
N PHE A 142 7.43 -20.02 1.98
CA PHE A 142 8.78 -20.25 2.51
C PHE A 142 9.03 -19.41 3.77
N LEU A 143 8.56 -18.15 3.78
CA LEU A 143 8.61 -17.30 4.97
C LEU A 143 7.79 -17.91 6.11
N ASN A 144 6.64 -18.50 5.80
CA ASN A 144 5.82 -19.21 6.79
C ASN A 144 6.50 -20.46 7.34
N LEU A 145 7.20 -21.23 6.49
CA LEU A 145 8.00 -22.38 6.95
C LEU A 145 9.11 -21.92 7.89
N ALA A 146 9.85 -20.88 7.53
CA ALA A 146 10.90 -20.32 8.37
C ALA A 146 10.35 -19.81 9.71
N TYR A 147 9.30 -19.01 9.68
CA TYR A 147 8.64 -18.46 10.88
C TYR A 147 8.02 -19.55 11.75
N GLY A 148 7.36 -20.55 11.14
CA GLY A 148 6.70 -21.67 11.83
C GLY A 148 7.67 -22.65 12.51
N LYS A 149 8.92 -22.76 12.04
CA LYS A 149 9.98 -23.58 12.67
C LYS A 149 10.51 -22.96 13.98
N LEU A 150 10.30 -21.66 14.17
CA LEU A 150 10.65 -20.99 15.42
C LEU A 150 9.64 -21.35 16.52
N LYS A 151 10.05 -22.13 17.49
CA LYS A 151 9.17 -22.74 18.50
C LYS A 151 8.79 -21.76 19.63
N SER A 152 9.65 -20.81 19.96
CA SER A 152 9.41 -19.90 21.07
C SER A 152 9.09 -18.47 20.62
N LYS A 153 8.30 -17.76 21.45
CA LYS A 153 8.04 -16.34 21.26
C LYS A 153 9.33 -15.52 21.17
N LYS A 154 10.35 -15.86 21.97
CA LYS A 154 11.64 -15.18 22.00
C LYS A 154 12.38 -15.33 20.66
N GLN A 155 12.40 -16.53 20.07
CA GLN A 155 13.00 -16.74 18.75
C GLN A 155 12.32 -15.89 17.65
N LYS A 156 10.99 -15.82 17.68
CA LYS A 156 10.23 -14.97 16.73
C LYS A 156 10.49 -13.48 16.95
N GLN A 157 10.65 -13.05 18.20
CA GLN A 157 11.06 -11.68 18.52
C GLN A 157 12.47 -11.36 17.99
N VAL A 158 13.42 -12.28 18.15
CA VAL A 158 14.77 -12.12 17.57
C VAL A 158 14.70 -11.99 16.06
N LEU A 159 13.90 -12.83 15.36
CA LEU A 159 13.69 -12.69 13.90
C LEU A 159 13.16 -11.31 13.54
N LEU A 160 12.13 -10.82 14.27
CA LEU A 160 11.56 -9.49 14.01
C LEU A 160 12.59 -8.39 14.22
N VAL A 161 13.30 -8.41 15.35
CA VAL A 161 14.33 -7.41 15.65
C VAL A 161 15.42 -7.42 14.57
N THR A 162 15.87 -8.61 14.15
CA THR A 162 16.85 -8.75 13.07
C THR A 162 16.34 -8.18 11.75
N ALA A 163 15.10 -8.54 11.34
CA ALA A 163 14.52 -8.05 10.10
C ALA A 163 14.34 -6.52 10.12
N VAL A 164 13.83 -5.97 11.22
CA VAL A 164 13.64 -4.51 11.40
C VAL A 164 14.99 -3.80 11.44
N PHE A 165 15.99 -4.37 12.16
CA PHE A 165 17.33 -3.78 12.23
C PHE A 165 17.99 -3.68 10.85
N LEU A 166 17.90 -4.73 10.03
CA LEU A 166 18.52 -4.75 8.71
C LEU A 166 17.80 -3.86 7.68
N THR A 167 16.48 -3.66 7.81
CA THR A 167 15.68 -3.02 6.77
C THR A 167 15.17 -1.63 7.13
N ILE A 168 14.75 -1.41 8.38
CA ILE A 168 14.07 -0.17 8.82
C ILE A 168 15.04 0.74 9.58
N ILE A 169 15.83 0.20 10.51
CA ILE A 169 16.69 0.98 11.39
C ILE A 169 17.74 1.83 10.64
N PRO A 170 18.29 1.42 9.48
CA PRO A 170 19.19 2.28 8.73
C PRO A 170 18.56 3.65 8.37
N SER A 171 17.26 3.71 8.13
CA SER A 171 16.55 4.96 7.84
C SER A 171 16.39 5.88 9.04
N LEU A 172 16.60 5.39 10.25
CA LEU A 172 16.61 6.19 11.48
C LEU A 172 17.99 6.78 11.78
N PHE A 173 19.06 6.02 11.52
CA PHE A 173 20.43 6.43 11.90
C PHE A 173 21.23 7.02 10.74
N ASN A 174 21.04 6.56 9.52
CA ASN A 174 21.78 7.04 8.34
C ASN A 174 21.13 8.30 7.73
N ILE A 175 20.64 9.19 8.55
CA ILE A 175 20.01 10.46 8.15
C ILE A 175 20.65 11.67 8.82
N PHE A 176 21.72 11.47 9.58
CA PHE A 176 22.44 12.51 10.28
C PHE A 176 23.84 12.68 9.72
N ASN A 177 24.35 13.89 9.79
CA ASN A 177 25.76 14.19 9.52
C ASN A 177 26.39 14.75 10.80
N PHE A 178 27.02 13.86 11.59
CA PHE A 178 27.64 14.24 12.85
C PHE A 178 28.96 15.01 12.67
N GLY A 179 29.54 14.99 11.46
CA GLY A 179 30.75 15.74 11.11
C GLY A 179 30.47 17.16 10.65
N SER A 180 29.21 17.56 10.44
CA SER A 180 28.84 18.87 9.94
C SER A 180 28.01 19.64 10.97
N LEU A 181 28.53 20.77 11.44
CA LEU A 181 27.75 21.69 12.28
C LEU A 181 26.55 22.26 11.53
N ASP A 182 26.71 22.56 10.24
CA ASP A 182 25.63 23.09 9.39
C ASP A 182 24.43 22.14 9.32
N TRP A 183 24.65 20.84 9.34
CA TRP A 183 23.54 19.87 9.35
C TRP A 183 22.62 20.07 10.56
N TRP A 184 23.17 20.47 11.70
CA TRP A 184 22.44 20.66 12.96
C TRP A 184 21.84 22.06 13.10
N THR A 185 22.53 23.08 12.63
CA THR A 185 22.13 24.48 12.74
C THR A 185 21.28 24.93 11.53
N ASN A 186 21.53 24.36 10.35
CA ASN A 186 20.80 24.61 9.12
C ASN A 186 20.50 23.26 8.42
N PRO A 187 19.50 22.49 8.89
CA PRO A 187 19.24 21.14 8.41
C PRO A 187 18.86 21.05 6.92
N THR A 188 18.59 22.15 6.26
CA THR A 188 18.30 22.20 4.82
C THR A 188 19.54 22.35 3.94
N SER A 189 20.69 22.68 4.53
CA SER A 189 21.93 23.00 3.79
C SER A 189 22.60 21.80 3.12
N SER A 190 22.39 20.59 3.65
CA SER A 190 23.07 19.40 3.15
C SER A 190 22.14 18.18 3.15
N ASP A 191 22.25 17.38 2.08
CA ASP A 191 21.63 16.06 1.94
C ASP A 191 22.66 14.94 2.15
N GLU A 192 23.88 15.26 2.59
CA GLU A 192 24.91 14.28 2.91
C GLU A 192 24.69 13.69 4.29
N PHE A 193 24.72 12.37 4.35
CA PHE A 193 24.51 11.59 5.58
C PHE A 193 25.66 10.64 5.82
N GLN A 194 25.97 10.41 7.11
CA GLN A 194 26.93 9.40 7.52
C GLN A 194 26.26 8.02 7.62
N LYS A 195 26.91 7.04 7.03
CA LYS A 195 26.45 5.65 7.14
C LYS A 195 26.89 5.03 8.45
N LEU A 196 26.01 5.06 9.45
CA LEU A 196 26.28 4.51 10.79
C LEU A 196 25.87 3.03 10.91
N VAL A 197 24.87 2.61 10.14
CA VAL A 197 24.29 1.26 10.18
C VAL A 197 24.29 0.68 8.75
N PRO A 198 24.59 -0.61 8.58
CA PRO A 198 24.52 -1.29 7.29
C PRO A 198 23.14 -1.15 6.65
N SER A 199 23.09 -0.69 5.39
CA SER A 199 21.82 -0.38 4.66
C SER A 199 21.56 -1.28 3.45
N TRP A 200 22.45 -2.27 3.20
CA TRP A 200 22.37 -3.12 2.01
C TRP A 200 21.03 -3.90 1.91
N TRP A 201 20.45 -4.26 3.05
CA TRP A 201 19.26 -5.08 3.14
C TRP A 201 17.94 -4.30 3.17
N GLN A 202 17.96 -2.97 3.02
CA GLN A 202 16.74 -2.15 3.08
C GLN A 202 15.67 -2.59 2.07
N GLY A 203 16.05 -3.04 0.87
CA GLY A 203 15.12 -3.56 -0.13
C GLY A 203 14.27 -4.75 0.34
N PHE A 204 14.68 -5.47 1.40
CA PHE A 204 13.90 -6.56 1.99
C PHE A 204 12.83 -6.09 2.98
N TYR A 205 12.57 -4.80 3.09
CA TYR A 205 11.54 -4.25 3.98
C TYR A 205 10.15 -4.91 3.87
N PRO A 206 9.64 -5.38 2.70
CA PRO A 206 8.36 -6.07 2.64
C PRO A 206 8.32 -7.34 3.49
N VAL A 207 9.46 -8.05 3.60
CA VAL A 207 9.59 -9.25 4.44
C VAL A 207 9.56 -8.89 5.93
N ALA A 208 10.16 -7.76 6.33
CA ALA A 208 10.10 -7.29 7.71
C ALA A 208 8.64 -6.96 8.11
N TYR A 209 7.91 -6.18 7.29
CA TYR A 209 6.49 -5.91 7.52
C TYR A 209 5.65 -7.20 7.55
N TYR A 210 5.95 -8.14 6.67
CA TYR A 210 5.29 -9.45 6.64
C TYR A 210 5.42 -10.18 7.97
N PHE A 211 6.63 -10.31 8.50
CA PHE A 211 6.86 -10.98 9.79
C PHE A 211 6.23 -10.21 10.96
N VAL A 212 6.23 -8.89 10.94
CA VAL A 212 5.51 -8.09 11.94
C VAL A 212 4.00 -8.39 11.89
N GLY A 213 3.41 -8.47 10.69
CA GLY A 213 2.02 -8.88 10.50
C GLY A 213 1.71 -10.28 11.04
N CYS A 214 2.61 -11.27 10.77
CA CYS A 214 2.53 -12.63 11.32
C CYS A 214 2.56 -12.62 12.86
N TYR A 215 3.47 -11.86 13.44
CA TYR A 215 3.62 -11.76 14.89
C TYR A 215 2.41 -11.11 15.55
N ILE A 216 1.88 -10.03 14.97
CA ILE A 216 0.66 -9.37 15.47
C ILE A 216 -0.52 -10.35 15.46
N ARG A 217 -0.64 -11.18 14.43
CA ARG A 217 -1.70 -12.20 14.35
C ARG A 217 -1.58 -13.24 15.46
N GLU A 218 -0.37 -13.67 15.77
CA GLU A 218 -0.13 -14.78 16.72
C GLU A 218 -0.17 -14.32 18.17
N TYR A 219 0.42 -13.17 18.47
CA TYR A 219 0.62 -12.72 19.86
C TYR A 219 -0.13 -11.42 20.20
N GLY A 220 -0.48 -10.61 19.19
CA GLY A 220 -0.93 -9.25 19.42
C GLY A 220 0.12 -8.38 20.10
N LEU A 221 -0.33 -7.24 20.63
CA LEU A 221 0.49 -6.36 21.48
C LEU A 221 -0.28 -6.05 22.77
N LYS A 222 0.32 -6.39 23.92
CA LYS A 222 -0.22 -6.10 25.26
C LYS A 222 0.08 -4.64 25.66
N MET A 223 -0.61 -3.68 25.04
CA MET A 223 -0.51 -2.26 25.38
C MET A 223 -1.91 -1.67 25.47
N LYS A 224 -2.16 -0.74 26.39
CA LYS A 224 -3.47 -0.07 26.51
C LYS A 224 -3.76 0.75 25.24
N THR A 225 -5.03 0.76 24.79
CA THR A 225 -5.45 1.51 23.59
C THR A 225 -5.12 2.99 23.69
N ARG A 226 -5.35 3.58 24.88
CA ARG A 226 -4.99 4.99 25.14
C ARG A 226 -3.49 5.25 24.95
N THR A 227 -2.64 4.36 25.45
CA THR A 227 -1.17 4.49 25.28
C THR A 227 -0.78 4.41 23.81
N MET A 228 -1.37 3.47 23.04
CA MET A 228 -1.10 3.38 21.60
C MET A 228 -1.56 4.63 20.83
N LEU A 229 -2.73 5.19 21.20
CA LEU A 229 -3.22 6.43 20.59
C LEU A 229 -2.29 7.62 20.91
N VAL A 230 -1.86 7.75 22.17
CA VAL A 230 -0.91 8.79 22.57
C VAL A 230 0.41 8.64 21.81
N LEU A 231 0.95 7.43 21.72
CA LEU A 231 2.18 7.15 20.95
C LEU A 231 2.01 7.46 19.47
N PHE A 232 0.86 7.11 18.87
CA PHE A 232 0.59 7.40 17.47
C PHE A 232 0.56 8.91 17.20
N VAL A 233 -0.20 9.67 18.00
CA VAL A 233 -0.31 11.13 17.86
C VAL A 233 1.04 11.81 18.13
N PHE A 234 1.75 11.38 19.18
CA PHE A 234 3.07 11.90 19.52
C PHE A 234 4.10 11.60 18.40
N SER A 235 4.14 10.38 17.90
CA SER A 235 5.02 10.02 16.78
C SER A 235 4.70 10.82 15.53
N LEU A 236 3.41 10.97 15.19
CA LEU A 236 2.99 11.78 14.05
C LEU A 236 3.45 13.24 14.21
N PHE A 237 3.27 13.83 15.41
CA PHE A 237 3.72 15.19 15.68
C PHE A 237 5.23 15.33 15.53
N VAL A 238 6.01 14.45 16.17
CA VAL A 238 7.49 14.49 16.12
C VAL A 238 7.99 14.32 14.68
N PHE A 239 7.51 13.34 13.95
CA PHE A 239 7.94 13.07 12.58
C PHE A 239 7.55 14.20 11.63
N SER A 240 6.32 14.72 11.75
CA SER A 240 5.87 15.83 10.91
C SER A 240 6.67 17.11 11.18
N THR A 241 6.97 17.37 12.44
CA THR A 241 7.79 18.53 12.84
C THR A 241 9.22 18.39 12.31
N PHE A 242 9.81 17.19 12.43
CA PHE A 242 11.12 16.89 11.84
C PHE A 242 11.11 17.11 10.32
N ASN A 243 10.14 16.55 9.61
CA ASN A 243 10.00 16.68 8.15
C ASN A 243 9.82 18.13 7.71
N TYR A 244 9.05 18.91 8.47
CA TYR A 244 8.84 20.33 8.22
C TYR A 244 10.12 21.13 8.37
N PHE A 245 10.81 21.01 9.50
CA PHE A 245 12.06 21.74 9.74
C PHE A 245 13.18 21.29 8.81
N ARG A 246 13.23 20.01 8.48
CA ARG A 246 14.20 19.46 7.53
C ARG A 246 14.01 20.00 6.11
N SER A 247 12.80 20.48 5.78
CA SER A 247 12.44 21.03 4.46
C SER A 247 12.22 22.53 4.47
N TYR A 248 12.33 23.20 5.62
CA TYR A 248 11.98 24.61 5.79
C TYR A 248 12.76 25.52 4.84
N GLY A 249 12.08 26.45 4.16
CA GLY A 249 12.67 27.37 3.20
C GLY A 249 13.07 26.73 1.86
N THR A 250 12.87 25.41 1.69
CA THR A 250 13.14 24.66 0.46
C THR A 250 11.95 23.79 0.07
N THR A 251 12.08 23.00 -0.99
CA THR A 251 11.07 21.98 -1.34
C THR A 251 11.12 20.81 -0.37
N PHE A 252 10.02 20.04 -0.30
CA PHE A 252 9.92 18.91 0.61
C PHE A 252 11.03 17.87 0.36
N LYS A 253 11.86 17.65 1.36
CA LYS A 253 12.98 16.70 1.32
C LYS A 253 12.49 15.29 1.65
N SER A 254 12.32 14.48 0.61
CA SER A 254 11.95 13.07 0.74
C SER A 254 13.18 12.24 1.11
N GLY A 255 13.55 12.21 2.38
CA GLY A 255 14.64 11.36 2.87
C GLY A 255 14.21 9.90 3.09
N THR A 256 15.19 9.02 3.33
CA THR A 256 14.97 7.58 3.55
C THR A 256 14.01 7.30 4.72
N TYR A 257 13.91 8.22 5.67
CA TYR A 257 13.06 8.12 6.87
C TYR A 257 11.55 8.10 6.56
N ILE A 258 11.10 8.72 5.47
CA ILE A 258 9.68 8.79 5.06
C ILE A 258 9.33 7.82 3.91
N TYR A 259 10.29 7.14 3.31
CA TYR A 259 10.02 6.09 2.32
C TYR A 259 9.36 4.86 2.96
N TRP A 260 8.80 3.97 2.16
CA TRP A 260 8.08 2.78 2.64
C TRP A 260 8.90 1.88 3.57
N TYR A 261 10.22 1.87 3.43
CA TYR A 261 11.18 1.23 4.34
C TYR A 261 11.65 2.16 5.48
N GLY A 262 11.07 3.36 5.57
CA GLY A 262 11.42 4.35 6.56
C GLY A 262 10.91 4.01 7.96
N PHE A 263 11.62 4.53 8.96
CA PHE A 263 11.26 4.36 10.36
C PHE A 263 9.91 5.03 10.69
N GLU A 264 9.62 6.19 10.10
CA GLU A 264 8.38 6.94 10.34
C GLU A 264 7.14 6.16 9.87
N PRO A 265 7.04 5.73 8.59
CA PRO A 265 5.92 4.91 8.15
C PRO A 265 5.81 3.58 8.90
N PHE A 266 6.93 2.99 9.31
CA PHE A 266 6.94 1.75 10.08
C PHE A 266 6.25 1.94 11.43
N VAL A 267 6.65 2.92 12.23
CA VAL A 267 6.06 3.18 13.55
C VAL A 267 4.58 3.56 13.41
N LEU A 268 4.26 4.51 12.52
CA LEU A 268 2.88 4.96 12.33
C LEU A 268 1.96 3.85 11.84
N SER A 269 2.40 3.02 10.88
CA SER A 269 1.58 1.94 10.33
C SER A 269 1.34 0.81 11.33
N VAL A 270 2.35 0.42 12.11
CA VAL A 270 2.21 -0.61 13.15
C VAL A 270 1.23 -0.14 14.23
N LEU A 271 1.38 1.09 14.72
CA LEU A 271 0.46 1.65 15.72
C LEU A 271 -0.97 1.78 15.19
N LEU A 272 -1.14 2.29 13.97
CA LEU A 272 -2.45 2.43 13.33
C LEU A 272 -3.11 1.06 13.09
N PHE A 273 -2.35 0.08 12.61
CA PHE A 273 -2.82 -1.30 12.43
C PHE A 273 -3.37 -1.87 13.74
N LEU A 274 -2.62 -1.72 14.83
CA LEU A 274 -3.01 -2.21 16.14
C LEU A 274 -4.23 -1.47 16.70
N LEU A 275 -4.33 -0.16 16.50
CA LEU A 275 -5.49 0.64 16.91
C LEU A 275 -6.76 0.17 16.19
N ILE A 276 -6.71 0.01 14.87
CA ILE A 276 -7.86 -0.40 14.07
C ILE A 276 -8.27 -1.84 14.42
N LYS A 277 -7.30 -2.73 14.67
CA LYS A 277 -7.59 -4.11 15.11
C LYS A 277 -8.34 -4.21 16.44
N ARG A 278 -8.36 -3.15 17.24
CA ARG A 278 -9.11 -3.09 18.49
C ARG A 278 -10.54 -2.57 18.37
N ILE A 279 -10.93 -2.13 17.18
CA ILE A 279 -12.31 -1.71 16.91
C ILE A 279 -13.19 -2.96 17.02
N LYS A 280 -14.17 -2.91 17.92
CA LYS A 280 -15.17 -3.97 18.09
C LYS A 280 -16.18 -3.92 16.95
N THR A 281 -15.92 -4.66 15.88
CA THR A 281 -16.77 -4.70 14.68
C THR A 281 -17.90 -5.72 14.77
N ASP A 282 -17.96 -6.53 15.82
CA ASP A 282 -18.97 -7.56 15.99
C ASP A 282 -20.39 -6.97 16.11
N ASN A 283 -20.49 -5.77 16.70
CA ASN A 283 -21.74 -5.04 16.88
C ASN A 283 -22.17 -4.22 15.66
N PHE A 284 -21.40 -4.25 14.56
CA PHE A 284 -21.76 -3.48 13.37
C PHE A 284 -23.02 -4.05 12.70
N PRO A 285 -23.95 -3.17 12.24
CA PRO A 285 -25.11 -3.60 11.48
C PRO A 285 -24.71 -4.42 10.24
N LYS A 286 -25.56 -5.38 9.86
CA LYS A 286 -25.35 -6.22 8.66
C LYS A 286 -25.02 -5.40 7.42
N ALA A 287 -25.74 -4.31 7.18
CA ALA A 287 -25.54 -3.41 6.04
C ALA A 287 -24.11 -2.79 6.04
N ALA A 288 -23.64 -2.31 7.20
CA ALA A 288 -22.30 -1.75 7.34
C ALA A 288 -21.21 -2.80 7.06
N ARG A 289 -21.36 -4.02 7.56
CA ARG A 289 -20.39 -5.12 7.31
C ARG A 289 -20.35 -5.52 5.83
N ILE A 290 -21.51 -5.54 5.16
CA ILE A 290 -21.59 -5.79 3.71
C ILE A 290 -20.91 -4.66 2.93
N ALA A 291 -21.16 -3.40 3.28
CA ALA A 291 -20.54 -2.25 2.63
C ALA A 291 -19.01 -2.26 2.80
N LEU A 292 -18.52 -2.47 4.03
CA LEU A 292 -17.08 -2.58 4.30
C LEU A 292 -16.43 -3.71 3.50
N TRP A 293 -17.06 -4.89 3.48
CA TRP A 293 -16.54 -5.99 2.68
C TRP A 293 -16.49 -5.67 1.19
N LYS A 294 -17.58 -5.13 0.61
CA LYS A 294 -17.64 -4.80 -0.83
C LYS A 294 -16.58 -3.78 -1.21
N VAL A 295 -16.45 -2.70 -0.45
CA VAL A 295 -15.43 -1.66 -0.72
C VAL A 295 -14.02 -2.22 -0.54
N SER A 296 -13.79 -3.01 0.50
CA SER A 296 -12.50 -3.68 0.75
C SER A 296 -12.10 -4.63 -0.39
N ASP A 297 -13.05 -5.33 -1.03
CA ASP A 297 -12.79 -6.23 -2.17
C ASP A 297 -12.40 -5.46 -3.45
N LEU A 298 -12.75 -4.18 -3.54
CA LEU A 298 -12.40 -3.29 -4.64
C LEU A 298 -11.03 -2.62 -4.48
N ALA A 299 -10.38 -2.70 -3.33
CA ALA A 299 -9.22 -1.89 -2.97
C ALA A 299 -8.06 -1.99 -3.99
N LEU A 300 -7.77 -3.18 -4.53
CA LEU A 300 -6.74 -3.35 -5.55
C LEU A 300 -7.07 -2.59 -6.84
N GLY A 301 -8.30 -2.76 -7.35
CA GLY A 301 -8.72 -2.07 -8.56
C GLY A 301 -8.82 -0.55 -8.35
N ILE A 302 -9.28 -0.08 -7.18
CA ILE A 302 -9.29 1.34 -6.81
C ILE A 302 -7.86 1.90 -6.94
N TYR A 303 -6.89 1.24 -6.33
CA TYR A 303 -5.49 1.65 -6.39
C TYR A 303 -4.97 1.75 -7.83
N LEU A 304 -5.16 0.70 -8.63
CA LEU A 304 -4.58 0.62 -9.97
C LEU A 304 -5.22 1.57 -10.97
N ILE A 305 -6.56 1.78 -10.89
CA ILE A 305 -7.29 2.60 -11.84
C ILE A 305 -7.31 4.09 -11.45
N SER A 306 -6.93 4.43 -10.21
CA SER A 306 -6.97 5.81 -9.72
C SER A 306 -6.12 6.76 -10.56
N PHE A 307 -5.08 6.28 -11.24
CA PHE A 307 -4.28 7.08 -12.16
C PHE A 307 -5.12 7.84 -13.18
N ILE A 308 -6.15 7.22 -13.76
CA ILE A 308 -7.04 7.86 -14.73
C ILE A 308 -7.76 9.03 -14.08
N PHE A 309 -8.33 8.82 -12.90
CA PHE A 309 -9.11 9.86 -12.21
C PHE A 309 -8.23 10.94 -11.58
N ASP A 310 -7.04 10.58 -11.11
CA ASP A 310 -6.01 11.55 -10.70
C ASP A 310 -5.66 12.48 -11.86
N SER A 311 -5.47 11.93 -13.07
CA SER A 311 -5.12 12.66 -14.28
C SER A 311 -6.28 13.52 -14.85
N ILE A 312 -7.50 13.29 -14.41
CA ILE A 312 -8.67 14.10 -14.80
C ILE A 312 -8.96 15.18 -13.75
N VAL A 313 -8.97 14.81 -12.46
CA VAL A 313 -9.46 15.69 -11.39
C VAL A 313 -8.42 16.72 -10.99
N TYR A 314 -7.14 16.31 -10.81
CA TYR A 314 -6.12 17.22 -10.29
C TYR A 314 -5.66 18.32 -11.25
N PRO A 315 -5.53 18.10 -12.56
CA PRO A 315 -5.27 19.21 -13.49
C PRO A 315 -6.30 20.31 -13.42
N VAL A 316 -7.61 19.95 -13.34
CA VAL A 316 -8.68 20.94 -13.19
C VAL A 316 -8.57 21.73 -11.88
N LEU A 317 -8.17 21.08 -10.79
CA LEU A 317 -7.91 21.78 -9.52
C LEU A 317 -6.71 22.72 -9.65
N CYS A 318 -5.62 22.25 -10.26
CA CYS A 318 -4.39 23.03 -10.45
C CYS A 318 -4.60 24.26 -11.33
N GLU A 319 -5.45 24.17 -12.34
CA GLU A 319 -5.80 25.29 -13.22
C GLU A 319 -6.64 26.36 -12.49
N LYS A 320 -7.60 25.91 -11.66
CA LYS A 320 -8.48 26.84 -10.94
C LYS A 320 -7.86 27.45 -9.69
N VAL A 321 -6.94 26.73 -9.02
CA VAL A 321 -6.30 27.15 -7.78
C VAL A 321 -4.80 27.07 -7.97
N ILE A 322 -4.15 28.23 -8.18
CA ILE A 322 -2.74 28.29 -8.62
C ILE A 322 -1.79 27.84 -7.53
N LEU A 323 -1.98 28.30 -6.28
CA LEU A 323 -1.05 28.01 -5.20
C LEU A 323 -1.37 26.70 -4.50
N MET A 324 -0.36 25.86 -4.27
CA MET A 324 -0.53 24.56 -3.60
C MET A 324 -1.14 24.68 -2.20
N PRO A 325 -0.73 25.62 -1.33
CA PRO A 325 -1.35 25.77 -0.01
C PRO A 325 -2.88 26.00 -0.06
N ASP A 326 -3.36 26.73 -1.07
CA ASP A 326 -4.78 27.02 -1.25
C ASP A 326 -5.56 25.79 -1.79
N ARG A 327 -4.87 24.78 -2.30
CA ARG A 327 -5.49 23.51 -2.72
C ARG A 327 -5.80 22.58 -1.56
N LEU A 328 -5.19 22.76 -0.37
CA LEU A 328 -5.36 21.86 0.77
C LEU A 328 -6.82 21.68 1.21
N PRO A 329 -7.68 22.71 1.30
CA PRO A 329 -9.08 22.53 1.63
C PRO A 329 -9.83 21.62 0.65
N TYR A 330 -9.45 21.64 -0.63
CA TYR A 330 -10.05 20.82 -1.67
C TYR A 330 -9.69 19.33 -1.56
N TYR A 331 -8.70 18.96 -0.75
CA TYR A 331 -8.41 17.56 -0.43
C TYR A 331 -9.65 16.80 0.02
N PHE A 332 -10.45 17.41 0.91
CA PHE A 332 -11.66 16.79 1.47
C PHE A 332 -12.79 16.59 0.45
N VAL A 333 -12.67 17.14 -0.74
CA VAL A 333 -13.63 16.98 -1.85
C VAL A 333 -13.04 16.11 -2.95
N THR A 334 -11.83 16.43 -3.41
CA THR A 334 -11.22 15.79 -4.58
C THR A 334 -10.80 14.35 -4.33
N VAL A 335 -10.19 14.05 -3.18
CA VAL A 335 -9.78 12.67 -2.85
C VAL A 335 -11.00 11.74 -2.69
N PRO A 336 -12.08 12.10 -1.97
CA PRO A 336 -13.31 11.32 -1.99
C PRO A 336 -13.92 11.13 -3.39
N ILE A 337 -13.89 12.14 -4.26
CA ILE A 337 -14.36 12.02 -5.65
C ILE A 337 -13.53 10.97 -6.40
N VAL A 338 -12.19 11.10 -6.38
CA VAL A 338 -11.30 10.12 -7.02
C VAL A 338 -11.55 8.72 -6.46
N PHE A 339 -11.72 8.59 -5.12
CA PHE A 339 -12.02 7.31 -4.48
C PHE A 339 -13.32 6.68 -5.00
N VAL A 340 -14.40 7.46 -5.07
CA VAL A 340 -15.73 6.96 -5.53
C VAL A 340 -15.68 6.58 -7.01
N LEU A 341 -15.09 7.41 -7.86
CA LEU A 341 -14.94 7.12 -9.29
C LEU A 341 -14.08 5.87 -9.51
N SER A 342 -12.95 5.76 -8.80
CA SER A 342 -12.08 4.57 -8.85
C SER A 342 -12.80 3.34 -8.33
N ALA A 343 -13.64 3.45 -7.30
CA ALA A 343 -14.42 2.33 -6.77
C ALA A 343 -15.48 1.85 -7.78
N ALA A 344 -16.15 2.76 -8.47
CA ALA A 344 -17.10 2.42 -9.54
C ALA A 344 -16.41 1.70 -10.71
N ALA A 345 -15.26 2.22 -11.18
CA ALA A 345 -14.47 1.56 -12.21
C ALA A 345 -13.92 0.20 -11.77
N SER A 346 -13.41 0.11 -10.54
CA SER A 346 -12.94 -1.15 -9.94
C SER A 346 -14.06 -2.20 -9.84
N PHE A 347 -15.28 -1.78 -9.55
CA PHE A 347 -16.43 -2.70 -9.54
C PHE A 347 -16.65 -3.32 -10.92
N ILE A 348 -16.63 -2.52 -12.00
CA ILE A 348 -16.75 -3.01 -13.37
C ILE A 348 -15.60 -3.94 -13.72
N MET A 349 -14.36 -3.57 -13.38
CA MET A 349 -13.17 -4.42 -13.60
C MET A 349 -13.27 -5.77 -12.90
N ASN A 350 -13.79 -5.81 -11.66
CA ASN A 350 -14.00 -7.05 -10.93
C ASN A 350 -15.10 -7.94 -11.55
N LEU A 351 -16.14 -7.35 -12.17
CA LEU A 351 -17.14 -8.11 -12.93
C LEU A 351 -16.51 -8.74 -14.17
N VAL A 352 -15.73 -7.97 -14.94
CA VAL A 352 -15.01 -8.48 -16.12
C VAL A 352 -14.02 -9.58 -15.71
N ALA A 353 -13.23 -9.35 -14.67
CA ALA A 353 -12.29 -10.35 -14.16
C ALA A 353 -12.99 -11.65 -13.74
N LYS A 354 -14.16 -11.56 -13.10
CA LYS A 354 -14.97 -12.72 -12.75
C LYS A 354 -15.44 -13.48 -13.99
N LEU A 355 -15.96 -12.79 -15.00
CA LEU A 355 -16.42 -13.41 -16.26
C LEU A 355 -15.27 -14.15 -16.96
N LEU A 356 -14.07 -13.54 -17.02
CA LEU A 356 -12.88 -14.17 -17.60
C LEU A 356 -12.47 -15.44 -16.82
N ILE A 357 -12.43 -15.36 -15.48
CA ILE A 357 -12.07 -16.50 -14.63
C ILE A 357 -13.08 -17.65 -14.80
N ASP A 358 -14.38 -17.35 -14.84
CA ASP A 358 -15.42 -18.36 -15.00
C ASP A 358 -15.40 -18.97 -16.42
N GLY A 359 -15.13 -18.16 -17.46
CA GLY A 359 -14.92 -18.62 -18.83
C GLY A 359 -13.72 -19.56 -18.97
N PHE A 360 -12.57 -19.20 -18.39
CA PHE A 360 -11.38 -20.09 -18.40
C PHE A 360 -11.62 -21.42 -17.68
N LYS A 361 -12.37 -21.42 -16.57
CA LYS A 361 -12.71 -22.67 -15.86
C LYS A 361 -13.63 -23.54 -16.70
N SER A 362 -14.65 -22.96 -17.35
CA SER A 362 -15.55 -23.68 -18.24
C SER A 362 -14.80 -24.31 -19.40
N LEU A 363 -13.90 -23.57 -20.06
CA LEU A 363 -13.08 -24.08 -21.13
C LEU A 363 -12.17 -25.24 -20.68
N ALA A 364 -11.53 -25.07 -19.51
CA ALA A 364 -10.69 -26.14 -18.92
C ALA A 364 -11.47 -27.43 -18.65
N ASN A 365 -12.72 -27.31 -18.16
CA ASN A 365 -13.58 -28.47 -17.95
C ASN A 365 -13.96 -29.14 -19.26
N ILE A 366 -14.32 -28.40 -20.30
CA ILE A 366 -14.61 -28.94 -21.65
C ILE A 366 -13.40 -29.70 -22.20
N ILE A 367 -12.20 -29.12 -22.09
CA ILE A 367 -10.96 -29.78 -22.56
C ILE A 367 -10.71 -31.10 -21.78
N ASN A 368 -10.90 -31.10 -20.48
CA ASN A 368 -10.75 -32.30 -19.66
C ASN A 368 -11.79 -33.37 -20.02
N ASP A 369 -13.05 -33.00 -20.26
CA ASP A 369 -14.11 -33.92 -20.69
C ASP A 369 -13.81 -34.52 -22.09
N LEU A 370 -13.23 -33.73 -22.99
CA LEU A 370 -12.80 -34.21 -24.31
C LEU A 370 -11.63 -35.21 -24.20
N ARG A 371 -10.70 -34.97 -23.27
CA ARG A 371 -9.55 -35.87 -23.04
C ARG A 371 -9.92 -37.16 -22.31
N SER A 372 -11.01 -37.13 -21.50
CA SER A 372 -11.46 -38.30 -20.74
C SER A 372 -12.36 -39.25 -21.52
N LYS A 373 -12.85 -38.86 -22.71
CA LYS A 373 -13.60 -39.76 -23.60
C LYS A 373 -12.63 -40.77 -24.22
N PRO A 374 -12.75 -42.09 -23.96
CA PRO A 374 -11.93 -43.08 -24.63
C PRO A 374 -12.19 -43.02 -26.13
N ASP A 375 -11.11 -43.10 -26.89
CA ASP A 375 -11.14 -43.18 -28.36
C ASP A 375 -12.04 -44.38 -28.76
N LYS A 376 -13.31 -44.14 -29.06
CA LYS A 376 -14.21 -45.12 -29.60
C LYS A 376 -13.99 -45.17 -31.12
N GLY A 377 -12.79 -45.63 -31.51
CA GLY A 377 -12.46 -45.69 -32.91
C GLY A 377 -11.26 -46.58 -33.20
N LYS A 378 -11.39 -47.89 -33.13
CA LYS A 378 -11.05 -48.89 -34.16
C LYS A 378 -11.07 -50.27 -33.58
#